data_46dbf672d5ef1a098eb524c0389122c7
#
_entry.id   46dbf672d5ef1a098eb524c0389122c7
#
_cell.length_a   1.000
_cell.length_b   1.000
_cell.length_c   1.000
_cell.angle_alpha   90.00
_cell.angle_beta   90.00
_cell.angle_gamma   90.00
#
_symmetry.space_group_name_H-M   'P 1'
#
loop_
_entity.id
_entity.type
_entity.pdbx_description
1 polymer ?
#
loop_
_entity_poly.entity_id
_entity_poly.type
_entity_poly.pdbx_seq_one_letter_code
_entity_poly.pdbx_strand_id
1 'polypeptide(L)'
;DGISINNIIDKVKPDEIYNFADQDHVGWSQDIPLYSYSTTTLSVIQIFEFLKSKNKKIKYFQPVSSNMFGLSEENSLKEDSILSPASVYALAKSSTYLASKMYSTIHNLFICGAIFFNHESPRRSDEYVTKKIIKGVCDIYNGKKDFLYLGDISAKIDWGYAKDYVE
;
A
#
# COMPACT_ATOMS: atom_id res chain seq x y z
N ASP A 1 -8.76 13.85 -9.38
CA ASP A 1 -9.43 13.31 -10.59
C ASP A 1 -8.42 13.03 -11.69
N GLY A 2 -8.78 12.18 -12.67
CA GLY A 2 -7.88 11.76 -13.74
C GLY A 2 -7.38 12.89 -14.63
N ILE A 3 -8.16 13.94 -14.83
CA ILE A 3 -7.77 15.09 -15.66
C ILE A 3 -6.63 15.84 -14.97
N SER A 4 -6.73 16.10 -13.67
CA SER A 4 -5.70 16.78 -12.89
C SER A 4 -4.39 15.99 -12.89
N ILE A 5 -4.45 14.67 -12.68
CA ILE A 5 -3.28 13.79 -12.70
C ILE A 5 -2.60 13.83 -14.09
N ASN A 6 -3.38 13.66 -15.15
CA ASN A 6 -2.87 13.68 -16.52
C ASN A 6 -2.20 15.00 -16.87
N ASN A 7 -2.81 16.12 -16.49
CA ASN A 7 -2.26 17.46 -16.71
C ASN A 7 -0.93 17.67 -15.95
N ILE A 8 -0.82 17.15 -14.73
CA ILE A 8 0.42 17.23 -13.96
C ILE A 8 1.53 16.41 -14.62
N ILE A 9 1.24 15.17 -15.03
CA ILE A 9 2.22 14.32 -15.71
C ILE A 9 2.68 14.94 -17.03
N ASP A 10 1.77 15.53 -17.81
CA ASP A 10 2.12 16.21 -19.06
C ASP A 10 2.94 17.48 -18.84
N LYS A 11 2.66 18.21 -17.76
CA LYS A 11 3.41 19.44 -17.40
C LYS A 11 4.80 19.13 -16.86
N VAL A 12 4.92 18.16 -15.96
CA VAL A 12 6.17 17.79 -15.27
C VAL A 12 7.08 16.98 -16.19
N LYS A 13 6.48 16.12 -17.03
CA LYS A 13 7.20 15.17 -17.92
C LYS A 13 8.23 14.32 -17.14
N PRO A 14 7.81 13.61 -16.09
CA PRO A 14 8.74 12.86 -15.23
C PRO A 14 9.33 11.66 -15.99
N ASP A 15 10.54 11.26 -15.62
CA ASP A 15 11.16 10.00 -16.04
C ASP A 15 10.66 8.83 -15.20
N GLU A 16 10.31 9.11 -13.94
CA GLU A 16 9.85 8.11 -12.96
C GLU A 16 8.67 8.65 -12.16
N ILE A 17 7.73 7.75 -11.82
CA ILE A 17 6.57 8.03 -10.97
C ILE A 17 6.55 7.03 -9.82
N TYR A 18 6.56 7.54 -8.59
CA TYR A 18 6.36 6.77 -7.36
C TYR A 18 5.00 7.11 -6.78
N ASN A 19 4.03 6.23 -6.95
CA ASN A 19 2.65 6.51 -6.57
C ASN A 19 2.34 6.01 -5.15
N PHE A 20 2.46 6.89 -4.17
CA PHE A 20 2.03 6.63 -2.79
C PHE A 20 0.67 7.26 -2.44
N ALA A 21 -0.05 7.79 -3.45
CA ALA A 21 -1.39 8.33 -3.26
C ALA A 21 -2.41 7.19 -3.09
N ASP A 22 -2.86 7.00 -1.86
CA ASP A 22 -3.67 5.86 -1.46
C ASP A 22 -4.57 6.19 -0.27
N GLN A 23 -5.60 5.39 -0.05
CA GLN A 23 -6.28 5.26 1.22
C GLN A 23 -5.72 4.01 1.92
N ASP A 24 -4.75 4.18 2.81
CA ASP A 24 -3.88 3.12 3.33
C ASP A 24 -4.35 2.48 4.65
N HIS A 25 -5.47 2.93 5.21
CA HIS A 25 -5.97 2.44 6.48
C HIS A 25 -7.02 1.34 6.31
N VAL A 26 -6.68 0.11 6.73
CA VAL A 26 -7.55 -1.08 6.56
C VAL A 26 -8.91 -0.89 7.23
N GLY A 27 -8.96 -0.38 8.48
CA GLY A 27 -10.21 -0.16 9.21
C GLY A 27 -11.12 0.83 8.48
N TRP A 28 -10.60 1.98 8.12
CA TRP A 28 -11.40 3.01 7.41
C TRP A 28 -11.92 2.53 6.06
N SER A 29 -11.25 1.60 5.41
CA SER A 29 -11.75 1.06 4.14
C SER A 29 -13.09 0.35 4.26
N GLN A 30 -13.47 -0.11 5.45
CA GLN A 30 -14.78 -0.70 5.71
C GLN A 30 -15.87 0.39 5.83
N ASP A 31 -15.52 1.55 6.39
CA ASP A 31 -16.46 2.67 6.59
C ASP A 31 -16.68 3.47 5.30
N ILE A 32 -15.65 3.58 4.46
CA ILE A 32 -15.65 4.36 3.21
C ILE A 32 -15.23 3.53 1.99
N PRO A 33 -15.91 2.40 1.70
CA PRO A 33 -15.43 1.40 0.75
C PRO A 33 -15.27 1.93 -0.68
N LEU A 34 -16.22 2.72 -1.17
CA LEU A 34 -16.19 3.28 -2.51
C LEU A 34 -15.04 4.27 -2.70
N TYR A 35 -14.82 5.13 -1.72
CA TYR A 35 -13.71 6.07 -1.74
C TYR A 35 -12.38 5.33 -1.71
N SER A 36 -12.22 4.35 -0.84
CA SER A 36 -11.01 3.54 -0.70
C SER A 36 -10.67 2.84 -2.01
N TYR A 37 -11.65 2.15 -2.61
CA TYR A 37 -11.43 1.45 -3.88
C TYR A 37 -11.14 2.42 -5.04
N SER A 38 -11.87 3.53 -5.13
CA SER A 38 -11.67 4.54 -6.16
C SER A 38 -10.28 5.19 -6.07
N THR A 39 -9.86 5.56 -4.88
CA THR A 39 -8.57 6.22 -4.67
C THR A 39 -7.40 5.26 -4.90
N THR A 40 -7.52 4.01 -4.42
CA THR A 40 -6.43 3.02 -4.49
C THR A 40 -6.31 2.37 -5.85
N THR A 41 -7.43 2.07 -6.53
CA THR A 41 -7.43 1.26 -7.76
C THR A 41 -7.75 2.09 -9.00
N LEU A 42 -8.89 2.80 -9.02
CA LEU A 42 -9.32 3.49 -10.24
C LEU A 42 -8.37 4.62 -10.63
N SER A 43 -7.80 5.33 -9.66
CA SER A 43 -6.79 6.37 -9.91
C SER A 43 -5.54 5.79 -10.60
N VAL A 44 -5.11 4.61 -10.20
CA VAL A 44 -3.95 3.92 -10.78
C VAL A 44 -4.25 3.49 -12.22
N ILE A 45 -5.42 2.91 -12.47
CA ILE A 45 -5.85 2.54 -13.83
C ILE A 45 -5.91 3.77 -14.73
N GLN A 46 -6.39 4.92 -14.24
CA GLN A 46 -6.39 6.17 -14.99
C GLN A 46 -4.98 6.61 -15.40
N ILE A 47 -4.01 6.48 -14.48
CA ILE A 47 -2.60 6.77 -14.80
C ILE A 47 -2.08 5.80 -15.87
N PHE A 48 -2.35 4.52 -15.75
CA PHE A 48 -1.90 3.52 -16.72
C PHE A 48 -2.50 3.76 -18.11
N GLU A 49 -3.79 4.05 -18.20
CA GLU A 49 -4.45 4.42 -19.47
C GLU A 49 -3.82 5.69 -20.09
N PHE A 50 -3.49 6.66 -19.26
CA PHE A 50 -2.80 7.85 -19.74
C PHE A 50 -1.40 7.54 -20.26
N LEU A 51 -0.59 6.79 -19.51
CA LEU A 51 0.76 6.38 -19.92
C LEU A 51 0.73 5.57 -21.24
N LYS A 52 -0.22 4.64 -21.35
CA LYS A 52 -0.47 3.85 -22.56
C LYS A 52 -0.81 4.75 -23.75
N SER A 53 -1.74 5.70 -23.58
CA SER A 53 -2.20 6.58 -24.66
C SER A 53 -1.09 7.50 -25.20
N LYS A 54 -0.14 7.86 -24.36
CA LYS A 54 0.99 8.74 -24.71
C LYS A 54 2.21 7.98 -25.21
N ASN A 55 2.20 6.65 -25.20
CA ASN A 55 3.36 5.81 -25.50
C ASN A 55 4.63 6.26 -24.76
N LYS A 56 4.46 6.68 -23.49
CA LYS A 56 5.55 7.25 -22.69
C LYS A 56 6.36 6.15 -22.02
N LYS A 57 7.67 6.22 -22.14
CA LYS A 57 8.64 5.35 -21.44
C LYS A 57 8.90 5.89 -20.02
N ILE A 58 7.86 6.08 -19.24
CA ILE A 58 7.97 6.50 -17.83
C ILE A 58 8.04 5.22 -16.98
N LYS A 59 9.02 5.16 -16.09
CA LYS A 59 9.06 4.09 -15.08
C LYS A 59 8.05 4.38 -13.98
N TYR A 60 7.23 3.41 -13.66
CA TYR A 60 6.18 3.58 -12.66
C TYR A 60 6.34 2.56 -11.54
N PHE A 61 6.36 3.07 -10.31
CA PHE A 61 6.44 2.28 -9.09
C PHE A 61 5.09 2.33 -8.35
N GLN A 62 4.54 1.13 -8.07
CA GLN A 62 3.25 0.97 -7.38
C GLN A 62 3.42 0.14 -6.11
N PRO A 63 3.33 0.74 -4.93
CA PRO A 63 3.25 -0.03 -3.70
C PRO A 63 1.90 -0.74 -3.60
N VAL A 64 1.98 -2.05 -3.40
CA VAL A 64 0.85 -2.89 -3.03
C VAL A 64 1.08 -3.46 -1.62
N SER A 65 0.21 -4.32 -1.12
CA SER A 65 0.25 -4.73 0.28
C SER A 65 0.19 -6.24 0.43
N SER A 66 0.92 -6.79 1.38
CA SER A 66 0.79 -8.20 1.80
C SER A 66 -0.62 -8.57 2.27
N ASN A 67 -1.45 -7.59 2.65
CA ASN A 67 -2.86 -7.82 2.97
C ASN A 67 -3.66 -8.44 1.82
N MET A 68 -3.18 -8.36 0.57
CA MET A 68 -3.82 -9.00 -0.57
C MET A 68 -3.80 -10.53 -0.48
N PHE A 69 -2.91 -11.13 0.30
CA PHE A 69 -2.85 -12.58 0.55
C PHE A 69 -3.84 -13.02 1.64
N GLY A 70 -4.40 -12.09 2.42
CA GLY A 70 -5.39 -12.38 3.45
C GLY A 70 -4.89 -13.32 4.54
N LEU A 71 -5.70 -14.30 4.89
CA LEU A 71 -5.39 -15.35 5.85
C LEU A 71 -4.78 -16.56 5.11
N SER A 72 -3.64 -16.38 4.47
CA SER A 72 -2.94 -17.48 3.83
C SER A 72 -2.42 -18.47 4.86
N GLU A 73 -2.58 -19.76 4.59
CA GLU A 73 -1.98 -20.84 5.39
C GLU A 73 -0.53 -21.14 4.97
N GLU A 74 0.00 -20.44 3.97
CA GLU A 74 1.37 -20.60 3.52
C GLU A 74 2.35 -20.10 4.57
N ASN A 75 3.38 -20.89 4.88
CA ASN A 75 4.42 -20.48 5.83
C ASN A 75 5.32 -19.36 5.32
N SER A 76 5.40 -19.17 4.01
CA SER A 76 6.18 -18.12 3.35
C SER A 76 5.46 -17.65 2.10
N LEU A 77 5.10 -16.39 2.07
CA LEU A 77 4.40 -15.76 0.94
C LEU A 77 5.39 -15.37 -0.16
N LYS A 78 4.96 -15.53 -1.42
CA LYS A 78 5.70 -15.16 -2.62
C LYS A 78 4.83 -14.34 -3.56
N GLU A 79 5.43 -13.83 -4.62
CA GLU A 79 4.73 -13.02 -5.63
C GLU A 79 3.66 -13.79 -6.41
N ASP A 80 3.74 -15.10 -6.42
CA ASP A 80 2.79 -16.03 -7.06
C ASP A 80 1.83 -16.72 -6.09
N SER A 81 1.92 -16.44 -4.77
CA SER A 81 0.97 -16.92 -3.77
C SER A 81 -0.46 -16.47 -4.08
N ILE A 82 -1.42 -17.29 -3.66
CA ILE A 82 -2.84 -17.06 -3.94
C ILE A 82 -3.33 -15.78 -3.25
N LEU A 83 -3.98 -14.89 -4.02
CA LEU A 83 -4.62 -13.70 -3.48
C LEU A 83 -5.95 -14.07 -2.81
N SER A 84 -6.11 -13.70 -1.54
CA SER A 84 -7.31 -13.94 -0.73
C SER A 84 -7.68 -12.74 0.12
N PRO A 85 -8.01 -11.58 -0.51
CA PRO A 85 -8.24 -10.33 0.22
C PRO A 85 -9.43 -10.43 1.17
N ALA A 86 -9.24 -10.02 2.44
CA ALA A 86 -10.24 -10.07 3.50
C ALA A 86 -10.78 -8.69 3.92
N SER A 87 -10.46 -7.63 3.17
CA SER A 87 -10.95 -6.26 3.40
C SER A 87 -11.07 -5.51 2.09
N VAL A 88 -11.81 -4.39 2.09
CA VAL A 88 -11.91 -3.51 0.91
C VAL A 88 -10.55 -2.94 0.53
N TYR A 89 -9.71 -2.58 1.51
CA TYR A 89 -8.32 -2.19 1.29
C TYR A 89 -7.54 -3.30 0.57
N ALA A 90 -7.58 -4.52 1.10
CA ALA A 90 -6.89 -5.67 0.52
C ALA A 90 -7.39 -5.98 -0.90
N LEU A 91 -8.70 -5.89 -1.14
CA LEU A 91 -9.31 -6.06 -2.47
C LEU A 91 -8.80 -4.99 -3.44
N ALA A 92 -8.77 -3.72 -3.02
CA ALA A 92 -8.26 -2.64 -3.85
C ALA A 92 -6.78 -2.83 -4.20
N LYS A 93 -5.94 -3.21 -3.23
CA LYS A 93 -4.51 -3.52 -3.46
C LYS A 93 -4.32 -4.74 -4.37
N SER A 94 -5.13 -5.79 -4.22
CA SER A 94 -5.13 -6.95 -5.14
C SER A 94 -5.48 -6.53 -6.57
N SER A 95 -6.52 -5.72 -6.74
CA SER A 95 -6.93 -5.22 -8.05
C SER A 95 -5.84 -4.35 -8.68
N THR A 96 -5.19 -3.50 -7.89
CA THR A 96 -4.07 -2.66 -8.34
C THR A 96 -2.86 -3.51 -8.76
N TYR A 97 -2.54 -4.56 -8.00
CA TYR A 97 -1.47 -5.51 -8.33
C TYR A 97 -1.74 -6.22 -9.66
N LEU A 98 -2.94 -6.76 -9.83
CA LEU A 98 -3.33 -7.44 -11.07
C LEU A 98 -3.35 -6.48 -12.27
N ALA A 99 -3.85 -5.25 -12.09
CA ALA A 99 -3.79 -4.22 -13.12
C ALA A 99 -2.34 -3.90 -13.48
N SER A 100 -1.44 -3.74 -12.51
CA SER A 100 -0.01 -3.49 -12.75
C SER A 100 0.63 -4.60 -13.61
N LYS A 101 0.37 -5.87 -13.28
CA LYS A 101 0.83 -7.02 -14.08
C LYS A 101 0.26 -6.99 -15.50
N MET A 102 -1.02 -6.77 -15.64
CA MET A 102 -1.70 -6.74 -16.94
C MET A 102 -1.15 -5.63 -17.83
N TYR A 103 -1.08 -4.39 -17.33
CA TYR A 103 -0.59 -3.26 -18.12
C TYR A 103 0.88 -3.38 -18.47
N SER A 104 1.70 -3.92 -17.57
CA SER A 104 3.10 -4.21 -17.85
C SER A 104 3.24 -5.24 -18.97
N THR A 105 2.49 -6.35 -18.89
CA THR A 105 2.64 -7.48 -19.82
C THR A 105 1.99 -7.19 -21.19
N ILE A 106 0.73 -6.68 -21.18
CA ILE A 106 -0.06 -6.53 -22.42
C ILE A 106 0.30 -5.25 -23.18
N HIS A 107 0.58 -4.17 -22.43
CA HIS A 107 0.82 -2.85 -23.02
C HIS A 107 2.30 -2.43 -22.98
N ASN A 108 3.19 -3.32 -22.51
CA ASN A 108 4.63 -3.09 -22.43
C ASN A 108 4.99 -1.79 -21.70
N LEU A 109 4.23 -1.45 -20.63
CA LEU A 109 4.57 -0.35 -19.75
C LEU A 109 5.59 -0.82 -18.70
N PHE A 110 6.55 0.05 -18.39
CA PHE A 110 7.48 -0.23 -17.29
C PHE A 110 6.79 0.05 -15.96
N ILE A 111 6.20 -0.99 -15.37
CA ILE A 111 5.51 -0.91 -14.08
C ILE A 111 6.17 -1.91 -13.12
N CYS A 112 6.65 -1.42 -11.97
CA CYS A 112 7.11 -2.23 -10.86
C CYS A 112 6.07 -2.20 -9.74
N GLY A 113 5.47 -3.36 -9.43
CA GLY A 113 4.58 -3.53 -8.27
C GLY A 113 5.37 -4.07 -7.09
N ALA A 114 5.52 -3.31 -6.02
CA ALA A 114 6.22 -3.73 -4.82
C ALA A 114 5.25 -4.20 -3.73
N ILE A 115 5.38 -5.45 -3.30
CA ILE A 115 4.55 -6.04 -2.25
C ILE A 115 5.16 -5.70 -0.90
N PHE A 116 4.55 -4.73 -0.22
CA PHE A 116 5.01 -4.31 1.10
C PHE A 116 4.33 -5.10 2.21
N PHE A 117 5.16 -5.66 3.08
CA PHE A 117 4.78 -6.09 4.42
C PHE A 117 4.81 -4.88 5.37
N ASN A 118 4.77 -5.11 6.69
CA ASN A 118 4.76 -3.99 7.62
C ASN A 118 6.14 -3.31 7.66
N HIS A 119 6.17 -2.03 7.43
CA HIS A 119 7.38 -1.24 7.46
C HIS A 119 7.19 -0.04 8.38
N GLU A 120 8.14 0.16 9.26
CA GLU A 120 8.01 1.06 10.40
C GLU A 120 9.14 2.08 10.44
N SER A 121 8.84 3.23 11.04
CA SER A 121 9.83 4.29 11.26
C SER A 121 9.41 5.20 12.41
N PRO A 122 10.28 6.10 12.90
CA PRO A 122 9.90 7.14 13.85
C PRO A 122 8.76 8.06 13.37
N ARG A 123 8.51 8.11 12.05
CA ARG A 123 7.42 8.90 11.44
C ARG A 123 6.07 8.19 11.42
N ARG A 124 5.99 6.93 11.91
CA ARG A 124 4.72 6.18 11.95
C ARG A 124 3.69 6.91 12.80
N SER A 125 2.43 6.94 12.36
CA SER A 125 1.35 7.57 13.13
C SER A 125 0.94 6.75 14.36
N ASP A 126 0.30 7.39 15.32
CA ASP A 126 0.01 6.82 16.65
C ASP A 126 -1.00 5.65 16.62
N GLU A 127 -1.80 5.53 15.57
CA GLU A 127 -2.81 4.48 15.39
C GLU A 127 -2.20 3.11 15.11
N TYR A 128 -0.97 3.07 14.60
CA TYR A 128 -0.30 1.81 14.25
C TYR A 128 0.38 1.17 15.44
N VAL A 129 0.35 -0.16 15.46
CA VAL A 129 0.70 -0.99 16.63
C VAL A 129 2.09 -0.71 17.19
N THR A 130 3.11 -0.55 16.35
CA THR A 130 4.49 -0.28 16.80
C THR A 130 4.60 1.04 17.54
N LYS A 131 4.03 2.12 16.97
CA LYS A 131 4.01 3.44 17.62
C LYS A 131 3.18 3.42 18.89
N LYS A 132 2.02 2.74 18.85
CA LYS A 132 1.14 2.54 20.02
C LYS A 132 1.88 1.82 21.16
N ILE A 133 2.65 0.76 20.86
CA ILE A 133 3.43 0.03 21.85
C ILE A 133 4.49 0.94 22.46
N ILE A 134 5.31 1.60 21.64
CA ILE A 134 6.42 2.47 22.12
C ILE A 134 5.85 3.57 23.02
N LYS A 135 4.80 4.26 22.57
CA LYS A 135 4.18 5.33 23.34
C LYS A 135 3.56 4.81 24.65
N GLY A 136 2.87 3.67 24.58
CA GLY A 136 2.29 3.04 25.77
C GLY A 136 3.32 2.65 26.80
N VAL A 137 4.44 2.04 26.37
CA VAL A 137 5.56 1.70 27.30
C VAL A 137 6.16 2.96 27.91
N CYS A 138 6.38 4.02 27.13
CA CYS A 138 6.85 5.30 27.66
C CYS A 138 5.87 5.92 28.67
N ASP A 139 4.57 5.85 28.40
CA ASP A 139 3.54 6.36 29.28
C ASP A 139 3.49 5.59 30.62
N ILE A 140 3.65 4.25 30.57
CA ILE A 140 3.72 3.40 31.76
C ILE A 140 5.01 3.72 32.57
N TYR A 141 6.16 3.78 31.90
CA TYR A 141 7.42 4.11 32.56
C TYR A 141 7.40 5.47 33.27
N ASN A 142 6.70 6.45 32.69
CA ASN A 142 6.55 7.79 33.28
C ASN A 142 5.38 7.89 34.29
N GLY A 143 4.74 6.79 34.68
CA GLY A 143 3.63 6.75 35.62
C GLY A 143 2.33 7.43 35.12
N LYS A 144 2.18 7.60 33.80
CA LYS A 144 0.98 8.20 33.20
C LYS A 144 -0.15 7.19 32.98
N LYS A 145 0.20 5.89 32.90
CA LYS A 145 -0.71 4.76 32.70
C LYS A 145 -0.19 3.55 33.45
N ASP A 146 -1.10 2.67 33.84
CA ASP A 146 -0.75 1.41 34.52
C ASP A 146 -0.60 0.25 33.52
N PHE A 147 -1.25 0.34 32.36
CA PHE A 147 -1.29 -0.72 31.35
C PHE A 147 -1.53 -0.20 29.93
N LEU A 148 -1.25 -1.06 28.97
CA LEU A 148 -1.47 -0.84 27.54
C LEU A 148 -2.45 -1.90 27.00
N TYR A 149 -3.52 -1.47 26.34
CA TYR A 149 -4.42 -2.35 25.62
C TYR A 149 -3.87 -2.61 24.21
N LEU A 150 -3.66 -3.88 23.91
CA LEU A 150 -3.33 -4.38 22.57
C LEU A 150 -4.45 -5.30 22.09
N GLY A 151 -4.55 -5.47 20.76
CA GLY A 151 -5.41 -6.46 20.15
C GLY A 151 -4.83 -7.88 20.28
N ASP A 152 -4.92 -8.67 19.23
CA ASP A 152 -4.37 -10.02 19.20
C ASP A 152 -2.84 -9.98 19.25
N ILE A 153 -2.28 -10.46 20.37
CA ILE A 153 -0.83 -10.55 20.60
C ILE A 153 -0.22 -11.83 20.06
N SER A 154 -1.02 -12.77 19.56
CA SER A 154 -0.55 -14.02 18.93
C SER A 154 -0.22 -13.85 17.45
N ALA A 155 -0.62 -12.74 16.84
CA ALA A 155 -0.40 -12.45 15.43
C ALA A 155 1.09 -12.43 15.09
N LYS A 156 1.46 -13.20 14.06
CA LYS A 156 2.83 -13.19 13.50
C LYS A 156 2.89 -12.15 12.40
N ILE A 157 3.82 -11.23 12.50
CA ILE A 157 3.94 -10.08 11.60
C ILE A 157 5.39 -9.95 11.16
N ASP A 158 5.59 -9.76 9.86
CA ASP A 158 6.88 -9.41 9.29
C ASP A 158 7.03 -7.87 9.36
N TRP A 159 8.02 -7.40 10.10
CA TRP A 159 8.34 -5.98 10.25
C TRP A 159 9.72 -5.64 9.72
N GLY A 160 9.78 -4.61 8.89
CA GLY A 160 11.03 -4.04 8.43
C GLY A 160 11.16 -2.55 8.77
N TYR A 161 12.35 -2.02 8.62
CA TYR A 161 12.61 -0.59 8.77
C TYR A 161 12.39 0.12 7.43
N ALA A 162 11.52 1.12 7.41
CA ALA A 162 11.12 1.79 6.18
C ALA A 162 12.31 2.42 5.42
N LYS A 163 13.37 2.83 6.12
CA LYS A 163 14.58 3.37 5.48
C LYS A 163 15.29 2.33 4.62
N ASP A 164 15.33 1.06 5.07
CA ASP A 164 15.99 -0.02 4.33
C ASP A 164 15.26 -0.37 3.01
N TYR A 165 13.98 0.01 2.90
CA TYR A 165 13.18 -0.22 1.70
C TYR A 165 13.27 0.90 0.65
N VAL A 166 13.86 2.05 1.01
CA VAL A 166 13.96 3.20 0.10
C VAL A 166 15.39 3.48 -0.36
N GLU A 167 16.36 2.69 0.08
CA GLU A 167 17.74 2.67 -0.41
C GLU A 167 17.88 1.79 -1.66
#